data_2bd8886bf240bbedcc7cfb342921a8c2
#
_entry.id   2bd8886bf240bbedcc7cfb342921a8c2
#
_cell.length_a   1.000
_cell.length_b   1.000
_cell.length_c   1.000
_cell.angle_alpha   90.00
_cell.angle_beta   90.00
_cell.angle_gamma   90.00
#
_symmetry.space_group_name_H-M   'P 1'
#
loop_
_entity.id
_entity.type
_entity.pdbx_description
1 polymer ?
#
loop_
_entity_poly.entity_id
_entity_poly.type
_entity_poly.pdbx_seq_one_letter_code
_entity_poly.pdbx_strand_id
1 'polypeptide(L)'
;MKKFAELASTTKNHDSVTAIKEFGKEFRSPGHIPICVASEKLLNERKGHTELVISLLEMAGLTPVGSGCEIMGENGKAMPREDARKYAKKNNFTFLEGNDIIKAWKKWSK
;
A
#
# COMPACT_ATOMS: atom_id res chain seq x y z
N MET A 1 -11.98 -0.42 2.85
CA MET A 1 -10.73 0.30 3.15
C MET A 1 -10.83 1.14 4.42
N LYS A 2 -11.79 2.08 4.55
CA LYS A 2 -11.90 2.96 5.75
C LYS A 2 -11.90 2.17 7.07
N LYS A 3 -12.81 1.21 7.26
CA LYS A 3 -12.86 0.37 8.46
C LYS A 3 -11.58 -0.42 8.72
N PHE A 4 -10.88 -0.86 7.69
CA PHE A 4 -9.60 -1.57 7.86
C PHE A 4 -8.50 -0.61 8.34
N ALA A 5 -8.47 0.62 7.82
CA ALA A 5 -7.54 1.65 8.28
C ALA A 5 -7.85 2.10 9.72
N GLU A 6 -9.13 2.25 10.07
CA GLU A 6 -9.56 2.53 11.44
C GLU A 6 -9.11 1.43 12.40
N LEU A 7 -9.32 0.17 12.04
CA LEU A 7 -8.86 -0.96 12.83
C LEU A 7 -7.34 -0.96 12.98
N ALA A 8 -6.59 -0.78 11.91
CA ALA A 8 -5.13 -0.71 11.96
C ALA A 8 -4.61 0.46 12.81
N SER A 9 -5.31 1.58 12.82
CA SER A 9 -4.97 2.72 13.66
C SER A 9 -5.22 2.44 15.15
N THR A 10 -6.33 1.77 15.47
CA THR A 10 -6.69 1.45 16.86
C THR A 10 -5.85 0.32 17.43
N THR A 11 -5.41 -0.65 16.61
CA THR A 11 -4.61 -1.80 17.07
C THR A 11 -3.20 -1.44 17.52
N LYS A 12 -2.68 -0.27 17.14
CA LYS A 12 -1.41 0.22 17.70
C LYS A 12 -1.44 0.38 19.23
N ASN A 13 -2.63 0.52 19.82
CA ASN A 13 -2.85 0.78 21.24
C ASN A 13 -3.60 -0.34 21.97
N HIS A 14 -3.98 -1.41 21.28
CA HIS A 14 -4.75 -2.53 21.86
C HIS A 14 -3.99 -3.84 21.73
N ASP A 15 -4.33 -4.77 22.64
CA ASP A 15 -3.78 -6.12 22.55
C ASP A 15 -4.30 -6.87 21.30
N SER A 16 -3.58 -7.90 20.92
CA SER A 16 -3.90 -8.71 19.73
C SER A 16 -5.27 -9.38 19.81
N VAL A 17 -5.75 -9.70 21.01
CA VAL A 17 -7.06 -10.36 21.24
C VAL A 17 -8.19 -9.41 20.89
N THR A 18 -8.11 -8.16 21.33
CA THR A 18 -9.08 -7.12 20.98
C THR A 18 -9.08 -6.85 19.47
N ALA A 19 -7.91 -6.76 18.87
CA ALA A 19 -7.78 -6.59 17.42
C ALA A 19 -8.44 -7.73 16.62
N ILE A 20 -8.23 -8.98 17.02
CA ILE A 20 -8.83 -10.15 16.38
C ILE A 20 -10.35 -10.13 16.50
N LYS A 21 -10.88 -9.80 17.68
CA LYS A 21 -12.34 -9.70 17.91
C LYS A 21 -12.97 -8.62 17.02
N GLU A 22 -12.39 -7.45 16.98
CA GLU A 22 -12.90 -6.35 16.15
C GLU A 22 -12.79 -6.68 14.63
N PHE A 23 -11.70 -7.31 14.22
CA PHE A 23 -11.56 -7.79 12.84
C PHE A 23 -12.68 -8.79 12.49
N GLY A 24 -12.95 -9.77 13.37
CA GLY A 24 -13.98 -10.80 13.16
C GLY A 24 -15.41 -10.24 13.09
N LYS A 25 -15.69 -9.08 13.69
CA LYS A 25 -16.99 -8.41 13.57
C LYS A 25 -17.21 -7.74 12.21
N GLU A 26 -16.17 -7.19 11.63
CA GLU A 26 -16.25 -6.32 10.46
C GLU A 26 -15.85 -7.01 9.16
N PHE A 27 -15.11 -8.11 9.22
CA PHE A 27 -14.54 -8.79 8.07
C PHE A 27 -14.82 -10.29 8.09
N ARG A 28 -14.77 -10.89 6.91
CA ARG A 28 -14.87 -12.35 6.73
C ARG A 28 -13.58 -12.88 6.10
N SER A 29 -13.15 -14.05 6.57
CA SER A 29 -12.05 -14.82 5.99
C SER A 29 -12.51 -16.28 5.82
N PRO A 30 -12.28 -16.91 4.66
CA PRO A 30 -11.61 -16.37 3.46
C PRO A 30 -12.46 -15.32 2.73
N GLY A 31 -11.80 -14.46 1.93
CA GLY A 31 -12.44 -13.39 1.17
C GLY A 31 -11.84 -13.23 -0.23
N HIS A 32 -12.29 -12.19 -0.97
CA HIS A 32 -11.88 -11.93 -2.34
C HIS A 32 -10.72 -10.94 -2.49
N ILE A 33 -10.29 -10.32 -1.41
CA ILE A 33 -9.21 -9.32 -1.40
C ILE A 33 -8.01 -9.92 -0.71
N PRO A 34 -6.89 -10.20 -1.42
CA PRO A 34 -5.65 -10.60 -0.81
C PRO A 34 -5.09 -9.49 0.09
N ILE A 35 -4.61 -9.86 1.28
CA ILE A 35 -3.92 -8.93 2.18
C ILE A 35 -2.42 -9.20 2.07
N CYS A 36 -1.66 -8.16 1.68
CA CYS A 36 -0.21 -8.18 1.66
C CYS A 36 0.32 -7.41 2.87
N VAL A 37 1.26 -8.01 3.58
CA VAL A 37 1.92 -7.37 4.72
C VAL A 37 3.30 -6.89 4.26
N ALA A 38 3.61 -5.63 4.53
CA ALA A 38 4.93 -5.07 4.26
C ALA A 38 5.97 -5.62 5.25
N SER A 39 7.23 -5.67 4.84
CA SER A 39 8.33 -5.99 5.75
C SER A 39 8.45 -4.94 6.87
N GLU A 40 8.91 -5.35 8.05
CA GLU A 40 8.98 -4.47 9.22
C GLU A 40 9.84 -3.23 8.99
N LYS A 41 10.94 -3.37 8.26
CA LYS A 41 11.87 -2.26 7.95
C LYS A 41 11.55 -1.57 6.61
N LEU A 42 10.39 -1.88 6.02
CA LEU A 42 9.92 -1.29 4.76
C LEU A 42 11.01 -1.28 3.67
N LEU A 43 11.23 -0.12 3.03
CA LEU A 43 12.20 0.05 1.95
C LEU A 43 13.67 -0.11 2.37
N ASN A 44 13.96 -0.19 3.66
CA ASN A 44 15.28 -0.53 4.17
C ASN A 44 15.57 -2.03 4.08
N GLU A 45 14.52 -2.85 3.95
CA GLU A 45 14.62 -4.31 3.88
C GLU A 45 14.20 -4.83 2.50
N ARG A 46 13.05 -4.45 2.01
CA ARG A 46 12.48 -4.94 0.75
C ARG A 46 11.99 -3.80 -0.14
N LYS A 47 12.24 -3.90 -1.44
CA LYS A 47 11.85 -2.88 -2.44
C LYS A 47 10.68 -3.40 -3.31
N GLY A 48 9.63 -3.90 -2.66
CA GLY A 48 8.41 -4.37 -3.33
C GLY A 48 7.34 -3.30 -3.42
N HIS A 49 6.29 -3.55 -4.21
CA HIS A 49 5.16 -2.62 -4.35
C HIS A 49 4.45 -2.37 -3.01
N THR A 50 4.35 -3.39 -2.15
CA THR A 50 3.76 -3.27 -0.82
C THR A 50 4.54 -2.26 0.03
N GLU A 51 5.87 -2.40 0.09
CA GLU A 51 6.73 -1.50 0.83
C GLU A 51 6.73 -0.08 0.26
N LEU A 52 6.67 0.07 -1.07
CA LEU A 52 6.57 1.39 -1.72
C LEU A 52 5.29 2.11 -1.31
N VAL A 53 4.14 1.43 -1.34
CA VAL A 53 2.84 2.02 -0.95
C VAL A 53 2.83 2.39 0.53
N ILE A 54 3.26 1.49 1.42
CA ILE A 54 3.26 1.74 2.86
C ILE A 54 4.22 2.87 3.22
N SER A 55 5.41 2.91 2.63
CA SER A 55 6.36 4.01 2.84
C SER A 55 5.82 5.37 2.39
N LEU A 56 5.08 5.42 1.29
CA LEU A 56 4.40 6.65 0.84
C LEU A 56 3.37 7.13 1.86
N LEU A 57 2.56 6.21 2.39
CA LEU A 57 1.54 6.54 3.39
C LEU A 57 2.19 7.04 4.69
N GLU A 58 3.27 6.43 5.14
CA GLU A 58 4.01 6.90 6.32
C GLU A 58 4.64 8.27 6.11
N MET A 59 5.29 8.50 4.96
CA MET A 59 5.83 9.82 4.63
C MET A 59 4.75 10.91 4.56
N ALA A 60 3.52 10.54 4.18
CA ALA A 60 2.37 11.43 4.15
C ALA A 60 1.68 11.61 5.52
N GLY A 61 2.15 10.95 6.59
CA GLY A 61 1.53 10.97 7.91
C GLY A 61 0.16 10.28 7.96
N LEU A 62 -0.12 9.37 7.03
CA LEU A 62 -1.36 8.63 6.93
C LEU A 62 -1.25 7.25 7.62
N THR A 63 -2.40 6.66 7.95
CA THR A 63 -2.43 5.27 8.40
C THR A 63 -1.86 4.36 7.31
N PRO A 64 -0.89 3.47 7.63
CA PRO A 64 -0.18 2.66 6.64
C PRO A 64 -1.02 1.49 6.12
N VAL A 65 -2.17 1.80 5.56
CA VAL A 65 -3.10 0.86 4.93
C VAL A 65 -3.51 1.41 3.56
N GLY A 66 -3.09 0.74 2.51
CA GLY A 66 -3.38 1.11 1.13
C GLY A 66 -4.03 -0.02 0.34
N SER A 67 -4.66 0.30 -0.76
CA SER A 67 -5.09 -0.68 -1.77
C SER A 67 -4.39 -0.38 -3.09
N GLY A 68 -4.08 -1.41 -3.83
CA GLY A 68 -3.48 -1.29 -5.15
C GLY A 68 -4.04 -2.35 -6.09
N CYS A 69 -3.89 -2.12 -7.37
CA CYS A 69 -4.16 -3.10 -8.41
C CYS A 69 -3.12 -2.93 -9.54
N GLU A 70 -2.85 -4.01 -10.23
CA GLU A 70 -2.03 -3.98 -11.43
C GLU A 70 -2.85 -3.44 -12.60
N ILE A 71 -2.23 -2.60 -13.44
CA ILE A 71 -2.84 -2.12 -14.66
C ILE A 71 -2.44 -3.06 -15.79
N MET A 72 -3.44 -3.66 -16.43
CA MET A 72 -3.24 -4.51 -17.59
C MET A 72 -3.24 -3.69 -18.88
N GLY A 73 -2.32 -4.02 -19.78
CA GLY A 73 -2.34 -3.55 -21.15
C GLY A 73 -3.37 -4.31 -22.02
N GLU A 74 -3.61 -3.83 -23.22
CA GLU A 74 -4.57 -4.42 -24.19
C GLU A 74 -4.23 -5.88 -24.55
N ASN A 75 -2.97 -6.28 -24.41
CA ASN A 75 -2.50 -7.64 -24.64
C ASN A 75 -2.69 -8.60 -23.45
N GLY A 76 -3.38 -8.17 -22.39
CA GLY A 76 -3.61 -8.96 -21.17
C GLY A 76 -2.39 -9.14 -20.27
N LYS A 77 -1.26 -8.47 -20.57
CA LYS A 77 -0.05 -8.44 -19.73
C LYS A 77 0.00 -7.16 -18.92
N ALA A 78 0.90 -7.10 -17.94
CA ALA A 78 1.18 -5.87 -17.19
C ALA A 78 1.46 -4.71 -18.16
N MET A 79 0.85 -3.55 -17.92
CA MET A 79 1.01 -2.37 -18.77
C MET A 79 2.47 -1.89 -18.74
N PRO A 80 3.11 -1.67 -19.89
CA PRO A 80 4.47 -1.13 -19.96
C PRO A 80 4.56 0.26 -19.29
N ARG A 81 5.72 0.57 -18.70
CA ARG A 81 5.95 1.81 -17.95
C ARG A 81 5.57 3.08 -18.72
N GLU A 82 5.95 3.18 -19.99
CA GLU A 82 5.66 4.35 -20.80
C GLU A 82 4.17 4.51 -21.09
N ASP A 83 3.45 3.41 -21.25
CA ASP A 83 2.01 3.43 -21.48
C ASP A 83 1.26 3.75 -20.17
N ALA A 84 1.75 3.24 -19.01
CA ALA A 84 1.26 3.63 -17.71
C ALA A 84 1.45 5.14 -17.44
N ARG A 85 2.58 5.71 -17.86
CA ARG A 85 2.84 7.16 -17.76
C ARG A 85 1.84 7.96 -18.62
N LYS A 86 1.60 7.54 -19.86
CA LYS A 86 0.61 8.16 -20.75
C LYS A 86 -0.80 8.05 -20.16
N TYR A 87 -1.15 6.87 -19.65
CA TYR A 87 -2.42 6.62 -18.99
C TYR A 87 -2.64 7.56 -17.79
N ALA A 88 -1.65 7.66 -16.92
CA ALA A 88 -1.70 8.57 -15.78
C ALA A 88 -1.90 10.02 -16.21
N LYS A 89 -1.13 10.49 -17.21
CA LYS A 89 -1.26 11.85 -17.77
C LYS A 89 -2.67 12.09 -18.35
N LYS A 90 -3.18 11.15 -19.14
CA LYS A 90 -4.52 11.24 -19.76
C LYS A 90 -5.63 11.35 -18.74
N ASN A 91 -5.49 10.66 -17.60
CA ASN A 91 -6.52 10.61 -16.56
C ASN A 91 -6.23 11.54 -15.37
N ASN A 92 -5.24 12.42 -15.50
CA ASN A 92 -4.82 13.34 -14.43
C ASN A 92 -4.45 12.62 -13.11
N PHE A 93 -3.78 11.48 -13.23
CA PHE A 93 -3.25 10.74 -12.08
C PHE A 93 -1.78 11.09 -11.83
N THR A 94 -1.38 11.05 -10.57
CA THR A 94 0.03 11.16 -10.20
C THR A 94 0.77 9.89 -10.65
N PHE A 95 1.89 10.07 -11.35
CA PHE A 95 2.79 8.99 -11.74
C PHE A 95 4.09 9.10 -10.94
N LEU A 96 4.45 8.05 -10.23
CA LEU A 96 5.68 7.96 -9.45
C LEU A 96 6.47 6.72 -9.87
N GLU A 97 7.78 6.84 -9.94
CA GLU A 97 8.67 5.70 -10.12
C GLU A 97 9.16 5.20 -8.75
N GLY A 98 9.31 3.88 -8.59
CA GLY A 98 9.78 3.29 -7.34
C GLY A 98 11.11 3.86 -6.86
N ASN A 99 12.03 4.20 -7.79
CA ASN A 99 13.30 4.82 -7.46
C ASN A 99 13.16 6.21 -6.81
N ASP A 100 12.14 6.98 -7.20
CA ASP A 100 11.91 8.31 -6.62
C ASP A 100 11.36 8.17 -5.19
N ILE A 101 10.48 7.21 -4.97
CA ILE A 101 9.97 6.88 -3.65
C ILE A 101 11.11 6.40 -2.74
N ILE A 102 11.99 5.52 -3.23
CA ILE A 102 13.14 5.03 -2.46
C ILE A 102 14.11 6.17 -2.09
N LYS A 103 14.36 7.11 -3.00
CA LYS A 103 15.20 8.29 -2.72
C LYS A 103 14.56 9.19 -1.66
N ALA A 104 13.24 9.42 -1.76
CA ALA A 104 12.51 10.20 -0.77
C ALA A 104 12.53 9.53 0.60
N TRP A 105 12.27 8.23 0.67
CA TRP A 105 12.33 7.43 1.89
C TRP A 105 13.67 7.55 2.61
N LYS A 106 14.79 7.40 1.88
CA LYS A 106 16.14 7.52 2.45
C LYS A 106 16.44 8.89 3.06
N LYS A 107 15.76 9.94 2.63
CA LYS A 107 15.90 11.29 3.23
C LYS A 107 15.00 11.46 4.44
N TRP A 108 13.82 10.85 4.40
CA TRP A 108 12.80 10.98 5.42
C TRP A 108 13.07 10.10 6.64
N SER A 109 13.56 8.88 6.45
CA SER A 109 13.78 7.86 7.50
C SER A 109 15.12 7.98 8.26
N LYS A 110 15.83 9.10 8.13
CA LYS A 110 17.09 9.35 8.84
C LYS A 110 16.89 9.77 10.28
#